data_079147881e1f7cf9ac4442094ab6e2af
#
_entry.id   079147881e1f7cf9ac4442094ab6e2af
#
_cell.length_a   1.000
_cell.length_b   1.000
_cell.length_c   1.000
_cell.angle_alpha   90.00
_cell.angle_beta   90.00
_cell.angle_gamma   90.00
#
_symmetry.space_group_name_H-M   'P 1'
#
loop_
_entity.id
_entity.type
_entity.pdbx_description
1 polymer ?
#
loop_
_entity_poly.entity_id
_entity_poly.type
_entity_poly.pdbx_seq_one_letter_code
_entity_poly.pdbx_strand_id
1 'polypeptide(L)'
;MWALAQNPGIQGKLREEVRTIAGEPTYDDFIDPTRLPYLDAVCKEALRMFPPSPRNEKAVEEDDVIPLRHPIRGADGAWIKAIPVKKGQVIHIPLLGINRDEAVFGDADTFRPTRWLVGRGDATEAKYCTPGEHGIPPPDQMCGGWSGLFTFSEGPRICVGMKLALFEYKAILTTLVRNFQFHDAGVAISMRNFNMWSPRIKGREDEGLNLPVQLTLV
;
A
#
# COMPACT_ATOMS: atom_id res chain seq x y z
N MET A 1 -11.92 0.01 -1.78
CA MET A 1 -13.36 0.25 -1.48
C MET A 1 -13.64 0.27 0.02
N TRP A 2 -13.38 -0.80 0.77
CA TRP A 2 -13.66 -0.85 2.22
C TRP A 2 -13.02 0.32 3.01
N ALA A 3 -11.73 0.60 2.80
CA ALA A 3 -11.08 1.75 3.45
C ALA A 3 -11.73 3.09 3.08
N LEU A 4 -12.23 3.25 1.86
CA LEU A 4 -12.96 4.45 1.44
C LEU A 4 -14.34 4.54 2.07
N ALA A 5 -15.02 3.40 2.27
CA ALA A 5 -16.30 3.34 2.96
C ALA A 5 -16.19 3.82 4.43
N GLN A 6 -15.08 3.47 5.09
CA GLN A 6 -14.78 3.90 6.45
C GLN A 6 -14.25 5.35 6.54
N ASN A 7 -13.84 5.94 5.40
CA ASN A 7 -13.26 7.28 5.34
C ASN A 7 -13.97 8.15 4.30
N PRO A 8 -15.22 8.59 4.57
CA PRO A 8 -16.03 9.33 3.59
C PRO A 8 -15.41 10.64 3.13
N GLY A 9 -14.62 11.31 3.98
CA GLY A 9 -13.88 12.52 3.61
C GLY A 9 -12.79 12.24 2.56
N ILE A 10 -12.06 11.13 2.69
CA ILE A 10 -11.06 10.69 1.71
C ILE A 10 -11.77 10.31 0.40
N GLN A 11 -12.88 9.60 0.49
CA GLN A 11 -13.67 9.23 -0.67
C GLN A 11 -14.21 10.46 -1.42
N GLY A 12 -14.67 11.49 -0.70
CA GLY A 12 -15.14 12.76 -1.26
C GLY A 12 -14.04 13.47 -2.04
N LYS A 13 -12.88 13.67 -1.43
CA LYS A 13 -11.70 14.30 -2.08
C LYS A 13 -11.28 13.54 -3.34
N LEU A 14 -11.27 12.20 -3.28
CA LEU A 14 -10.95 11.38 -4.44
C LEU A 14 -11.96 11.55 -5.58
N ARG A 15 -13.26 11.58 -5.26
CA ARG A 15 -14.33 11.80 -6.24
C ARG A 15 -14.22 13.18 -6.89
N GLU A 16 -13.95 14.20 -6.11
CA GLU A 16 -13.72 15.56 -6.64
C GLU A 16 -12.58 15.56 -7.65
N GLU A 17 -11.44 14.93 -7.33
CA GLU A 17 -10.31 14.88 -8.25
C GLU A 17 -10.65 14.13 -9.54
N VAL A 18 -11.16 12.90 -9.46
CA VAL A 18 -11.41 12.10 -10.66
C VAL A 18 -12.50 12.68 -11.55
N ARG A 19 -13.38 13.54 -11.02
CA ARG A 19 -14.40 14.27 -11.79
C ARG A 19 -13.82 15.50 -12.52
N THR A 20 -12.59 15.91 -12.26
CA THR A 20 -11.95 16.99 -13.03
C THR A 20 -11.64 16.59 -14.46
N ILE A 21 -11.50 15.29 -14.73
CA ILE A 21 -11.30 14.79 -16.08
C ILE A 21 -12.64 14.72 -16.79
N ALA A 22 -12.78 15.51 -17.85
CA ALA A 22 -13.97 15.49 -18.71
C ALA A 22 -13.99 14.21 -19.56
N GLY A 23 -15.13 13.51 -19.57
CA GLY A 23 -15.29 12.27 -20.32
C GLY A 23 -14.58 11.06 -19.71
N GLU A 24 -14.18 10.11 -20.54
CA GLU A 24 -13.48 8.91 -20.09
C GLU A 24 -11.99 9.19 -19.93
N PRO A 25 -11.40 8.81 -18.78
CA PRO A 25 -9.95 8.96 -18.57
C PRO A 25 -9.15 8.11 -19.55
N THR A 26 -8.05 8.67 -20.01
CA THR A 26 -7.10 7.99 -20.89
C THR A 26 -6.06 7.20 -20.10
N TYR A 27 -5.27 6.37 -20.80
CA TYR A 27 -4.13 5.69 -20.20
C TYR A 27 -3.15 6.67 -19.53
N ASP A 28 -2.86 7.80 -20.20
CA ASP A 28 -1.93 8.81 -19.68
C ASP A 28 -2.45 9.48 -18.39
N ASP A 29 -3.74 9.60 -18.22
CA ASP A 29 -4.33 10.14 -16.98
C ASP A 29 -4.03 9.25 -15.76
N PHE A 30 -3.87 7.96 -15.96
CA PHE A 30 -3.59 7.02 -14.88
C PHE A 30 -2.11 6.75 -14.62
N ILE A 31 -1.25 6.82 -15.65
CA ILE A 31 0.18 6.52 -15.47
C ILE A 31 0.99 7.74 -15.03
N ASP A 32 0.57 8.95 -15.36
CA ASP A 32 1.20 10.18 -14.90
C ASP A 32 0.68 10.55 -13.50
N PRO A 33 1.49 10.42 -12.44
CA PRO A 33 1.05 10.69 -11.07
C PRO A 33 0.82 12.18 -10.80
N THR A 34 1.14 13.07 -11.75
CA THR A 34 0.89 14.51 -11.62
C THR A 34 -0.51 14.91 -12.05
N ARG A 35 -1.17 14.07 -12.87
CA ARG A 35 -2.51 14.37 -13.41
C ARG A 35 -3.62 14.08 -12.40
N LEU A 36 -3.50 12.99 -11.64
CA LEU A 36 -4.41 12.57 -10.57
C LEU A 36 -3.61 12.22 -9.30
N PRO A 37 -2.99 13.21 -8.67
CA PRO A 37 -2.07 12.97 -7.55
C PRO A 37 -2.75 12.39 -6.32
N TYR A 38 -4.01 12.72 -6.05
CA TYR A 38 -4.74 12.15 -4.92
C TYR A 38 -5.16 10.69 -5.18
N LEU A 39 -5.56 10.36 -6.40
CA LEU A 39 -5.80 8.98 -6.82
C LEU A 39 -4.52 8.13 -6.69
N ASP A 40 -3.39 8.67 -7.12
CA ASP A 40 -2.09 8.00 -6.97
C ASP A 40 -1.74 7.77 -5.50
N ALA A 41 -1.96 8.77 -4.64
CA ALA A 41 -1.77 8.68 -3.20
C ALA A 41 -2.69 7.63 -2.54
N VAL A 42 -3.97 7.60 -2.92
CA VAL A 42 -4.94 6.58 -2.45
C VAL A 42 -4.51 5.17 -2.88
N CYS A 43 -4.03 5.02 -4.11
CA CYS A 43 -3.53 3.75 -4.62
C CYS A 43 -2.29 3.27 -3.83
N LYS A 44 -1.33 4.15 -3.59
CA LYS A 44 -0.13 3.85 -2.78
C LYS A 44 -0.49 3.44 -1.36
N GLU A 45 -1.38 4.19 -0.71
CA GLU A 45 -1.80 3.90 0.65
C GLU A 45 -2.57 2.58 0.76
N ALA A 46 -3.43 2.30 -0.20
CA ALA A 46 -4.14 1.02 -0.22
C ALA A 46 -3.18 -0.17 -0.41
N LEU A 47 -2.22 -0.07 -1.32
CA LEU A 47 -1.22 -1.11 -1.56
C LEU A 47 -0.19 -1.24 -0.43
N ARG A 48 0.05 -0.17 0.34
CA ARG A 48 0.81 -0.22 1.58
C ARG A 48 0.09 -1.03 2.64
N MET A 49 -1.17 -0.70 2.89
CA MET A 49 -1.94 -1.32 3.98
C MET A 49 -2.47 -2.71 3.65
N PHE A 50 -2.79 -2.95 2.38
CA PHE A 50 -3.43 -4.19 1.90
C PHE A 50 -2.67 -4.80 0.72
N PRO A 51 -1.37 -5.13 0.87
CA PRO A 51 -0.63 -5.78 -0.20
C PRO A 51 -1.27 -7.15 -0.49
N PRO A 52 -1.51 -7.52 -1.76
CA PRO A 52 -2.09 -8.82 -2.11
C PRO A 52 -1.28 -10.00 -1.57
N SER A 53 0.04 -9.88 -1.58
CA SER A 53 0.95 -10.82 -0.92
C SER A 53 1.50 -10.19 0.36
N PRO A 54 1.16 -10.69 1.56
CA PRO A 54 1.64 -10.12 2.81
C PRO A 54 3.09 -10.51 3.14
N ARG A 55 3.63 -11.50 2.44
CA ARG A 55 5.00 -11.99 2.57
C ARG A 55 5.51 -12.51 1.25
N ASN A 56 6.82 -12.54 1.11
CA ASN A 56 7.52 -13.23 0.03
C ASN A 56 8.50 -14.24 0.63
N GLU A 57 8.79 -15.31 -0.09
CA GLU A 57 9.70 -16.35 0.32
C GLU A 57 10.83 -16.48 -0.70
N LYS A 58 12.06 -16.65 -0.21
CA LYS A 58 13.26 -16.84 -1.03
C LYS A 58 14.01 -18.06 -0.53
N ALA A 59 14.34 -18.98 -1.42
CA ALA A 59 15.28 -20.05 -1.12
C ALA A 59 16.71 -19.55 -1.35
N VAL A 60 17.58 -19.84 -0.40
CA VAL A 60 19.01 -19.53 -0.50
C VAL A 60 19.70 -20.55 -1.38
N GLU A 61 20.28 -20.13 -2.50
CA GLU A 61 20.91 -21.02 -3.50
C GLU A 61 22.33 -21.42 -3.11
N GLU A 62 23.04 -20.56 -2.36
CA GLU A 62 24.39 -20.79 -1.85
C GLU A 62 24.58 -20.12 -0.49
N ASP A 63 25.62 -20.51 0.25
CA ASP A 63 25.94 -19.85 1.52
C ASP A 63 26.28 -18.38 1.26
N ASP A 64 25.64 -17.48 2.00
CA ASP A 64 25.80 -16.04 1.80
C ASP A 64 25.63 -15.27 3.13
N VAL A 65 25.83 -13.98 3.09
CA VAL A 65 25.69 -13.08 4.24
C VAL A 65 24.84 -11.87 3.86
N ILE A 66 23.74 -11.68 4.57
CA ILE A 66 22.86 -10.53 4.37
C ILE A 66 23.34 -9.38 5.26
N PRO A 67 23.89 -8.28 4.70
CA PRO A 67 24.30 -7.13 5.49
C PRO A 67 23.07 -6.39 6.04
N LEU A 68 23.15 -5.94 7.28
CA LEU A 68 22.11 -5.13 7.90
C LEU A 68 22.48 -3.64 7.78
N ARG A 69 21.57 -2.83 7.25
CA ARG A 69 21.74 -1.37 7.23
C ARG A 69 21.90 -0.80 8.63
N HIS A 70 21.11 -1.30 9.57
CA HIS A 70 21.17 -0.96 10.98
C HIS A 70 21.52 -2.20 11.78
N PRO A 71 22.66 -2.19 12.52
CA PRO A 71 23.00 -3.29 13.41
C PRO A 71 21.92 -3.50 14.46
N ILE A 72 21.67 -4.76 14.80
CA ILE A 72 20.70 -5.15 15.84
C ILE A 72 21.43 -5.80 17.02
N ARG A 73 20.84 -5.77 18.22
CA ARG A 73 21.38 -6.48 19.37
C ARG A 73 20.91 -7.94 19.39
N GLY A 74 21.86 -8.84 19.47
CA GLY A 74 21.60 -10.26 19.71
C GLY A 74 21.14 -10.53 21.16
N ALA A 75 20.63 -11.71 21.42
CA ALA A 75 20.21 -12.14 22.76
C ALA A 75 21.36 -12.16 23.78
N ASP A 76 22.59 -12.34 23.32
CA ASP A 76 23.84 -12.26 24.08
C ASP A 76 24.33 -10.83 24.31
N GLY A 77 23.64 -9.82 23.80
CA GLY A 77 24.01 -8.42 23.86
C GLY A 77 25.03 -7.97 22.81
N ALA A 78 25.55 -8.87 21.98
CA ALA A 78 26.48 -8.54 20.90
C ALA A 78 25.77 -7.82 19.74
N TRP A 79 26.52 -6.96 19.02
CA TRP A 79 26.00 -6.30 17.84
C TRP A 79 26.08 -7.20 16.61
N ILE A 80 24.93 -7.52 16.02
CA ILE A 80 24.83 -8.24 14.77
C ILE A 80 24.76 -7.22 13.63
N LYS A 81 25.76 -7.24 12.74
CA LYS A 81 25.85 -6.34 11.56
C LYS A 81 25.44 -7.03 10.26
N ALA A 82 25.36 -8.35 10.27
CA ALA A 82 25.00 -9.15 9.11
C ALA A 82 24.42 -10.49 9.57
N ILE A 83 23.58 -11.09 8.75
CA ILE A 83 22.94 -12.38 9.02
C ILE A 83 23.54 -13.43 8.06
N PRO A 84 24.32 -14.42 8.56
CA PRO A 84 24.75 -15.52 7.72
C PRO A 84 23.57 -16.41 7.36
N VAL A 85 23.48 -16.80 6.11
CA VAL A 85 22.44 -17.69 5.58
C VAL A 85 23.08 -18.88 4.90
N LYS A 86 22.44 -20.04 4.97
CA LYS A 86 22.95 -21.29 4.42
C LYS A 86 22.14 -21.72 3.21
N LYS A 87 22.82 -22.35 2.26
CA LYS A 87 22.16 -23.01 1.12
C LYS A 87 20.99 -23.89 1.59
N GLY A 88 19.84 -23.73 0.94
CA GLY A 88 18.60 -24.46 1.25
C GLY A 88 17.74 -23.82 2.34
N GLN A 89 18.22 -22.79 3.05
CA GLN A 89 17.36 -22.04 3.96
C GLN A 89 16.26 -21.28 3.19
N VAL A 90 15.08 -21.18 3.81
CA VAL A 90 13.99 -20.32 3.32
C VAL A 90 13.97 -19.05 4.14
N ILE A 91 14.05 -17.93 3.45
CA ILE A 91 13.94 -16.57 4.05
C ILE A 91 12.54 -16.05 3.79
N HIS A 92 11.84 -15.66 4.86
CA HIS A 92 10.55 -14.98 4.77
C HIS A 92 10.77 -13.48 4.84
N ILE A 93 10.29 -12.77 3.81
CA ILE A 93 10.31 -11.30 3.74
C ILE A 93 8.90 -10.81 4.08
N PRO A 94 8.67 -10.18 5.24
CA PRO A 94 7.35 -9.76 5.70
C PRO A 94 6.93 -8.45 5.04
N LEU A 95 6.39 -8.50 3.80
CA LEU A 95 6.00 -7.31 3.04
C LEU A 95 5.05 -6.41 3.82
N LEU A 96 4.05 -7.02 4.48
CA LEU A 96 3.10 -6.29 5.30
C LEU A 96 3.78 -5.59 6.48
N GLY A 97 4.74 -6.26 7.14
CA GLY A 97 5.50 -5.68 8.25
C GLY A 97 6.35 -4.49 7.79
N ILE A 98 7.03 -4.63 6.64
CA ILE A 98 7.83 -3.55 6.04
C ILE A 98 6.92 -2.36 5.69
N ASN A 99 5.79 -2.60 5.06
CA ASN A 99 4.85 -1.56 4.64
C ASN A 99 4.10 -0.90 5.81
N ARG A 100 4.17 -1.48 7.01
CA ARG A 100 3.56 -0.97 8.26
C ARG A 100 4.59 -0.70 9.35
N ASP A 101 5.83 -0.47 8.97
CA ASP A 101 6.86 -0.06 9.93
C ASP A 101 6.52 1.33 10.49
N GLU A 102 6.22 1.37 11.78
CA GLU A 102 5.86 2.59 12.49
C GLU A 102 7.00 3.61 12.52
N ALA A 103 8.25 3.16 12.52
CA ALA A 103 9.41 4.03 12.47
C ALA A 103 9.53 4.76 11.10
N VAL A 104 8.97 4.16 10.04
CA VAL A 104 8.98 4.73 8.69
C VAL A 104 7.72 5.54 8.42
N PHE A 105 6.55 4.99 8.72
CA PHE A 105 5.30 5.59 8.28
C PHE A 105 4.60 6.42 9.35
N GLY A 106 4.94 6.29 10.63
CA GLY A 106 4.19 6.87 11.74
C GLY A 106 2.70 6.54 11.59
N ASP A 107 1.92 6.44 12.61
CA ASP A 107 0.49 6.07 12.48
C ASP A 107 0.23 5.03 11.36
N ALA A 108 1.12 4.00 11.27
CA ALA A 108 1.21 3.05 10.15
C ALA A 108 -0.08 2.25 9.91
N ASP A 109 -0.93 2.11 10.92
CA ASP A 109 -2.23 1.44 10.81
C ASP A 109 -3.38 2.36 10.37
N THR A 110 -3.11 3.66 10.20
CA THR A 110 -4.10 4.63 9.73
C THR A 110 -4.07 4.74 8.21
N PHE A 111 -5.25 4.65 7.56
CA PHE A 111 -5.40 4.89 6.13
C PHE A 111 -5.34 6.39 5.83
N ARG A 112 -4.16 6.90 5.48
CA ARG A 112 -3.88 8.32 5.30
C ARG A 112 -3.14 8.60 3.98
N PRO A 113 -3.87 8.74 2.86
CA PRO A 113 -3.26 9.00 1.54
C PRO A 113 -2.41 10.27 1.47
N THR A 114 -2.72 11.28 2.29
CA THR A 114 -2.01 12.56 2.31
C THR A 114 -0.53 12.41 2.65
N ARG A 115 -0.10 11.34 3.34
CA ARG A 115 1.33 11.09 3.61
C ARG A 115 2.20 11.06 2.35
N TRP A 116 1.63 10.71 1.20
CA TRP A 116 2.30 10.65 -0.10
C TRP A 116 2.37 12.00 -0.81
N LEU A 117 1.71 13.03 -0.26
CA LEU A 117 1.60 14.36 -0.83
C LEU A 117 2.35 15.41 -0.02
N VAL A 118 2.65 15.13 1.25
CA VAL A 118 3.44 16.02 2.13
C VAL A 118 4.86 16.17 1.59
N GLY A 119 5.38 17.39 1.63
CA GLY A 119 6.73 17.72 1.18
C GLY A 119 6.87 17.97 -0.33
N ARG A 120 5.76 17.99 -1.07
CA ARG A 120 5.78 18.33 -2.50
C ARG A 120 6.04 19.82 -2.74
N GLY A 121 5.62 20.68 -1.81
CA GLY A 121 5.77 22.15 -1.93
C GLY A 121 4.92 22.75 -3.06
N ASP A 122 3.89 22.05 -3.54
CA ASP A 122 3.05 22.46 -4.66
C ASP A 122 1.58 22.67 -4.27
N ALA A 123 0.76 23.10 -5.24
CA ALA A 123 -0.67 23.32 -5.04
C ALA A 123 -1.43 22.05 -4.62
N THR A 124 -0.91 20.87 -4.92
CA THR A 124 -1.49 19.59 -4.51
C THR A 124 -1.38 19.39 -3.00
N GLU A 125 -0.19 19.62 -2.44
CA GLU A 125 0.00 19.59 -0.99
C GLU A 125 -0.90 20.59 -0.30
N ALA A 126 -0.91 21.86 -0.77
CA ALA A 126 -1.76 22.92 -0.22
C ALA A 126 -3.26 22.55 -0.25
N LYS A 127 -3.70 21.83 -1.28
CA LYS A 127 -5.11 21.42 -1.44
C LYS A 127 -5.52 20.29 -0.51
N TYR A 128 -4.65 19.30 -0.32
CA TYR A 128 -5.04 18.02 0.29
C TYR A 128 -4.49 17.81 1.70
N CYS A 129 -3.33 18.37 2.03
CA CYS A 129 -2.65 18.15 3.30
C CYS A 129 -2.98 19.23 4.32
N THR A 130 -2.88 18.87 5.60
CA THR A 130 -2.99 19.82 6.73
C THR A 130 -1.59 20.31 7.09
N PRO A 131 -1.40 21.61 7.40
CA PRO A 131 -0.11 22.13 7.86
C PRO A 131 0.42 21.35 9.07
N GLY A 132 1.68 20.92 8.99
CA GLY A 132 2.33 20.10 10.04
C GLY A 132 2.01 18.61 9.97
N GLU A 133 1.30 18.16 8.96
CA GLU A 133 1.05 16.74 8.73
C GLU A 133 2.36 16.00 8.42
N HIS A 134 2.54 14.83 9.03
CA HIS A 134 3.73 13.99 8.81
C HIS A 134 3.65 13.26 7.47
N GLY A 135 4.66 13.42 6.64
CA GLY A 135 4.81 12.72 5.36
C GLY A 135 5.55 11.39 5.48
N ILE A 136 6.00 10.88 4.34
CA ILE A 136 6.92 9.75 4.26
C ILE A 136 8.37 10.24 4.40
N PRO A 137 9.29 9.41 4.92
CA PRO A 137 10.72 9.74 4.93
C PRO A 137 11.28 9.93 3.52
N PRO A 138 12.46 10.56 3.39
CA PRO A 138 13.20 10.58 2.14
C PRO A 138 13.47 9.17 1.60
N PRO A 139 13.62 9.00 0.26
CA PRO A 139 13.77 7.67 -0.36
C PRO A 139 14.96 6.85 0.15
N ASP A 140 16.02 7.51 0.60
CA ASP A 140 17.21 6.86 1.18
C ASP A 140 16.97 6.25 2.57
N GLN A 141 15.88 6.62 3.23
CA GLN A 141 15.44 6.06 4.51
C GLN A 141 14.37 5.00 4.38
N MET A 142 13.82 4.82 3.18
CA MET A 142 12.80 3.81 2.88
C MET A 142 13.44 2.52 2.34
N CYS A 143 12.65 1.45 2.27
CA CYS A 143 13.05 0.28 1.51
C CYS A 143 13.12 0.64 0.01
N GLY A 144 13.86 -0.13 -0.76
CA GLY A 144 13.78 -0.07 -2.21
C GLY A 144 12.40 -0.48 -2.72
N GLY A 145 12.23 -0.45 -4.03
CA GLY A 145 10.99 -0.83 -4.67
C GLY A 145 10.10 0.36 -5.01
N TRP A 146 8.91 0.05 -5.53
CA TRP A 146 7.98 1.05 -6.02
C TRP A 146 7.49 1.97 -4.89
N SER A 147 7.81 3.24 -5.00
CA SER A 147 7.43 4.27 -4.01
C SER A 147 7.87 3.95 -2.58
N GLY A 148 9.01 3.27 -2.39
CA GLY A 148 9.46 2.85 -1.06
C GLY A 148 8.61 1.75 -0.41
N LEU A 149 7.77 1.08 -1.19
CA LEU A 149 6.95 -0.06 -0.78
C LEU A 149 7.50 -1.36 -1.36
N PHE A 150 7.50 -2.41 -0.56
CA PHE A 150 7.93 -3.73 -1.02
C PHE A 150 6.80 -4.56 -1.65
N THR A 151 5.63 -3.96 -1.86
CA THR A 151 4.41 -4.61 -2.38
C THR A 151 4.63 -5.34 -3.71
N PHE A 152 5.46 -4.80 -4.59
CA PHE A 152 5.80 -5.40 -5.88
C PHE A 152 7.17 -6.05 -5.89
N SER A 153 7.80 -6.25 -4.74
CA SER A 153 9.19 -6.67 -4.58
C SER A 153 10.18 -5.66 -5.19
N GLU A 154 11.45 -6.04 -5.27
CA GLU A 154 12.54 -5.23 -5.84
C GLU A 154 13.59 -6.11 -6.51
N GLY A 155 14.47 -5.48 -7.31
CA GLY A 155 15.58 -6.15 -7.98
C GLY A 155 15.16 -7.02 -9.16
N PRO A 156 15.95 -8.06 -9.52
CA PRO A 156 15.70 -8.88 -10.70
C PRO A 156 14.38 -9.67 -10.67
N ARG A 157 13.75 -9.76 -9.52
CA ARG A 157 12.47 -10.47 -9.29
C ARG A 157 11.32 -9.50 -9.00
N ILE A 158 11.43 -8.23 -9.41
CA ILE A 158 10.30 -7.28 -9.34
C ILE A 158 9.09 -7.81 -10.10
N CYS A 159 7.90 -7.49 -9.63
CA CYS A 159 6.65 -7.94 -10.25
C CYS A 159 6.55 -7.43 -11.70
N VAL A 160 6.52 -8.36 -12.66
CA VAL A 160 6.42 -8.04 -14.09
C VAL A 160 5.09 -7.36 -14.45
N GLY A 161 4.02 -7.66 -13.69
CA GLY A 161 2.68 -7.10 -13.88
C GLY A 161 2.43 -5.77 -13.17
N MET A 162 3.42 -5.18 -12.50
CA MET A 162 3.24 -3.98 -11.68
C MET A 162 2.55 -2.84 -12.43
N LYS A 163 3.03 -2.51 -13.64
CA LYS A 163 2.46 -1.40 -14.43
C LYS A 163 1.00 -1.65 -14.81
N LEU A 164 0.69 -2.87 -15.23
CA LEU A 164 -0.68 -3.28 -15.57
C LEU A 164 -1.58 -3.23 -14.33
N ALA A 165 -1.15 -3.79 -13.22
CA ALA A 165 -1.91 -3.81 -11.97
C ALA A 165 -2.21 -2.39 -11.45
N LEU A 166 -1.25 -1.47 -11.53
CA LEU A 166 -1.45 -0.08 -11.14
C LEU A 166 -2.44 0.64 -12.06
N PHE A 167 -2.35 0.40 -13.36
CA PHE A 167 -3.29 0.95 -14.34
C PHE A 167 -4.70 0.44 -14.10
N GLU A 168 -4.89 -0.88 -14.02
CA GLU A 168 -6.20 -1.50 -13.78
C GLU A 168 -6.80 -1.05 -12.44
N TYR A 169 -5.98 -0.99 -11.39
CA TYR A 169 -6.43 -0.52 -10.08
C TYR A 169 -7.00 0.90 -10.15
N LYS A 170 -6.27 1.83 -10.79
CA LYS A 170 -6.68 3.23 -10.92
C LYS A 170 -7.91 3.37 -11.81
N ALA A 171 -7.98 2.66 -12.93
CA ALA A 171 -9.11 2.69 -13.86
C ALA A 171 -10.41 2.18 -13.19
N ILE A 172 -10.35 1.01 -12.55
CA ILE A 172 -11.49 0.41 -11.85
C ILE A 172 -11.95 1.32 -10.70
N LEU A 173 -11.00 1.80 -9.88
CA LEU A 173 -11.32 2.66 -8.74
C LEU A 173 -11.97 3.97 -9.19
N THR A 174 -11.45 4.60 -10.26
CA THR A 174 -12.02 5.82 -10.84
C THR A 174 -13.45 5.62 -11.31
N THR A 175 -13.70 4.55 -12.08
CA THR A 175 -15.05 4.21 -12.55
C THR A 175 -16.01 4.01 -11.38
N LEU A 176 -15.58 3.27 -10.37
CA LEU A 176 -16.42 2.99 -9.21
C LEU A 176 -16.70 4.26 -8.38
N VAL A 177 -15.70 5.09 -8.11
CA VAL A 177 -15.85 6.30 -7.29
C VAL A 177 -16.66 7.39 -8.02
N ARG A 178 -16.60 7.43 -9.34
CA ARG A 178 -17.42 8.37 -10.14
C ARG A 178 -18.90 8.07 -10.03
N ASN A 179 -19.27 6.79 -9.96
CA ASN A 179 -20.66 6.34 -10.08
C ASN A 179 -21.28 5.94 -8.74
N PHE A 180 -20.47 5.56 -7.74
CA PHE A 180 -20.97 5.03 -6.48
C PHE A 180 -20.38 5.73 -5.26
N GLN A 181 -21.23 5.88 -4.25
CA GLN A 181 -20.81 6.16 -2.87
C GLN A 181 -20.69 4.84 -2.13
N PHE A 182 -19.54 4.60 -1.50
CA PHE A 182 -19.31 3.46 -0.63
C PHE A 182 -19.67 3.82 0.80
N HIS A 183 -20.40 2.94 1.47
CA HIS A 183 -20.74 3.07 2.88
C HIS A 183 -20.26 1.84 3.63
N ASP A 184 -19.83 2.05 4.88
CA ASP A 184 -19.46 0.95 5.77
C ASP A 184 -20.71 0.11 6.07
N ALA A 185 -20.60 -1.19 5.87
CA ALA A 185 -21.66 -2.14 6.20
C ALA A 185 -21.74 -2.46 7.72
N GLY A 186 -20.86 -1.87 8.54
CA GLY A 186 -20.82 -2.11 9.98
C GLY A 186 -20.33 -3.51 10.34
N VAL A 187 -19.62 -4.18 9.45
CA VAL A 187 -19.14 -5.55 9.64
C VAL A 187 -17.63 -5.56 9.83
N ALA A 188 -17.16 -6.14 10.92
CA ALA A 188 -15.72 -6.29 11.17
C ALA A 188 -15.09 -7.24 10.16
N ILE A 189 -14.00 -6.79 9.54
CA ILE A 189 -13.25 -7.56 8.55
C ILE A 189 -11.97 -8.10 9.17
N SER A 190 -11.69 -9.38 8.94
CA SER A 190 -10.41 -10.02 9.18
C SER A 190 -9.72 -10.31 7.85
N MET A 191 -8.41 -10.14 7.82
CA MET A 191 -7.60 -10.48 6.65
C MET A 191 -6.95 -11.84 6.89
N ARG A 192 -7.14 -12.77 5.96
CA ARG A 192 -6.56 -14.13 6.04
C ARG A 192 -5.62 -14.37 4.87
N ASN A 193 -4.53 -15.05 5.17
CA ASN A 193 -3.55 -15.46 4.18
C ASN A 193 -3.79 -16.94 3.81
N PHE A 194 -4.31 -17.16 2.59
CA PHE A 194 -4.27 -18.48 1.96
C PHE A 194 -3.18 -18.48 0.90
N ASN A 195 -3.47 -18.16 -0.34
CA ASN A 195 -2.46 -17.90 -1.39
C ASN A 195 -2.23 -16.39 -1.55
N MET A 196 -3.27 -15.61 -1.29
CA MET A 196 -3.25 -14.16 -1.28
C MET A 196 -3.92 -13.67 0.00
N TRP A 197 -3.57 -12.45 0.41
CA TRP A 197 -4.21 -11.82 1.56
C TRP A 197 -5.62 -11.37 1.18
N SER A 198 -6.61 -11.97 1.76
CA SER A 198 -8.01 -11.81 1.35
C SER A 198 -8.93 -11.47 2.53
N PRO A 199 -9.92 -10.59 2.30
CA PRO A 199 -10.87 -10.17 3.31
C PRO A 199 -11.88 -11.27 3.62
N ARG A 200 -12.24 -11.38 4.89
CA ARG A 200 -13.31 -12.25 5.40
C ARG A 200 -14.07 -11.54 6.50
N ILE A 201 -15.30 -11.93 6.73
CA ILE A 201 -16.05 -11.42 7.87
C ILE A 201 -15.46 -12.04 9.15
N LYS A 202 -15.13 -11.18 10.11
CA LYS A 202 -14.58 -11.63 11.40
C LYS A 202 -15.58 -12.50 12.15
N GLY A 203 -15.14 -13.69 12.55
CA GLY A 203 -15.99 -14.70 13.21
C GLY A 203 -16.79 -15.58 12.24
N ARG A 204 -16.66 -15.37 10.91
CA ARG A 204 -17.25 -16.20 9.84
C ARG A 204 -16.26 -16.46 8.72
N GLU A 205 -14.99 -16.65 9.07
CA GLU A 205 -13.89 -16.77 8.11
C GLU A 205 -14.00 -18.02 7.22
N ASP A 206 -14.69 -19.05 7.67
CA ASP A 206 -15.01 -20.30 6.95
C ASP A 206 -16.01 -20.10 5.80
N GLU A 207 -16.82 -19.05 5.83
CA GLU A 207 -17.75 -18.71 4.73
C GLU A 207 -17.03 -18.24 3.45
N GLY A 208 -15.72 -18.11 3.48
CA GLY A 208 -14.93 -17.74 2.31
C GLY A 208 -14.66 -16.25 2.20
N LEU A 209 -14.25 -15.84 0.99
CA LEU A 209 -13.88 -14.46 0.66
C LEU A 209 -15.13 -13.58 0.68
N ASN A 210 -15.12 -12.56 1.53
CA ASN A 210 -16.26 -11.67 1.67
C ASN A 210 -15.84 -10.27 2.14
N LEU A 211 -16.30 -9.25 1.45
CA LEU A 211 -16.05 -7.84 1.76
C LEU A 211 -17.34 -7.03 1.57
N PRO A 212 -18.24 -7.05 2.56
CA PRO A 212 -19.51 -6.32 2.44
C PRO A 212 -19.26 -4.80 2.45
N VAL A 213 -19.78 -4.13 1.45
CA VAL A 213 -19.81 -2.67 1.28
C VAL A 213 -21.18 -2.29 0.75
N GLN A 214 -21.83 -1.31 1.35
CA GLN A 214 -23.08 -0.77 0.83
C GLN A 214 -22.78 0.27 -0.25
N LEU A 215 -23.58 0.32 -1.29
CA LEU A 215 -23.41 1.21 -2.43
C LEU A 215 -24.67 2.05 -2.67
N THR A 216 -24.47 3.33 -2.95
CA THR A 216 -25.51 4.20 -3.51
C THR A 216 -24.98 4.88 -4.77
N LEU A 217 -25.86 5.12 -5.75
CA LEU A 217 -25.49 5.90 -6.94
C LEU A 217 -25.29 7.38 -6.57
N VAL A 218 -24.36 8.07 -7.26
CA VAL A 218 -24.02 9.50 -7.05
C VAL A 218 -23.92 10.27 -8.35
#